data_d6e569966bbb74fe18355cab1b8ac466
#
_entry.id   d6e569966bbb74fe18355cab1b8ac466
#
_cell.length_a   1.000
_cell.length_b   1.000
_cell.length_c   1.000
_cell.angle_alpha   90.00
_cell.angle_beta   90.00
_cell.angle_gamma   90.00
#
_symmetry.space_group_name_H-M   'P 1'
#
loop_
_entity.id
_entity.type
_entity.pdbx_description
1 polymer ?
#
loop_
_entity_poly.entity_id
_entity_poly.type
_entity_poly.pdbx_seq_one_letter_code
_entity_poly.pdbx_strand_id
1 'polypeptide(L)'
;HADALRDAGVGHLSSRLALSAATVTAMTSAAEDTVRCFEEALALPGVEQWPFEVGHAHLAYGEALRRQGLNRDARVQLAAARDRFEELGARSWEARAAAELRATGMTRTGRGKAGEALTPQELEVARLAATGLSNPQIASRLFLSPRTVSSHLYHVFPKLGITSRAELRDALEALPPEPSVTRL
;
A
#
# COMPACT_ATOMS: atom_id res chain seq x y z
N HIS A 1 8.50 -31.41 -0.06
CA HIS A 1 7.26 -31.36 0.78
C HIS A 1 6.08 -30.79 -0.01
N ALA A 2 6.25 -29.70 -0.76
CA ALA A 2 5.22 -29.13 -1.63
C ALA A 2 4.79 -30.08 -2.77
N ASP A 3 5.75 -30.77 -3.37
CA ASP A 3 5.48 -31.77 -4.42
C ASP A 3 4.70 -32.97 -3.86
N ALA A 4 5.05 -33.42 -2.67
CA ALA A 4 4.34 -34.51 -1.99
C ALA A 4 2.87 -34.16 -1.69
N LEU A 5 2.56 -32.89 -1.37
CA LEU A 5 1.18 -32.42 -1.18
C LEU A 5 0.42 -32.34 -2.50
N ARG A 6 1.10 -31.98 -3.59
CA ARG A 6 0.53 -31.95 -4.93
C ARG A 6 0.23 -33.37 -5.42
N ASP A 7 1.18 -34.30 -5.27
CA ASP A 7 1.06 -35.70 -5.66
C ASP A 7 -0.01 -36.44 -4.84
N ALA A 8 -0.22 -36.04 -3.57
CA ALA A 8 -1.28 -36.60 -2.74
C ALA A 8 -2.70 -36.12 -3.11
N GLY A 9 -2.84 -35.25 -4.11
CA GLY A 9 -4.13 -34.74 -4.56
C GLY A 9 -4.91 -33.92 -3.54
N VAL A 10 -4.26 -33.47 -2.49
CA VAL A 10 -4.91 -32.76 -1.35
C VAL A 10 -5.55 -31.45 -1.79
N GLY A 11 -4.99 -30.82 -2.84
CA GLY A 11 -5.53 -29.58 -3.43
C GLY A 11 -6.91 -29.71 -4.06
N HIS A 12 -7.32 -30.94 -4.45
CA HIS A 12 -8.65 -31.20 -5.02
C HIS A 12 -9.75 -31.38 -3.95
N LEU A 13 -9.37 -31.53 -2.70
CA LEU A 13 -10.34 -31.72 -1.61
C LEU A 13 -10.93 -30.41 -1.08
N SER A 14 -10.22 -29.28 -1.24
CA SER A 14 -10.67 -27.97 -0.79
C SER A 14 -9.84 -26.86 -1.45
N SER A 15 -10.51 -25.85 -1.99
CA SER A 15 -9.85 -24.62 -2.53
C SER A 15 -8.94 -23.95 -1.49
N ARG A 16 -9.28 -24.06 -0.20
CA ARG A 16 -8.43 -23.60 0.91
C ARG A 16 -7.07 -24.29 0.95
N LEU A 17 -7.08 -25.62 0.90
CA LEU A 17 -5.85 -26.44 0.93
C LEU A 17 -5.05 -26.24 -0.36
N ALA A 18 -5.73 -26.12 -1.51
CA ALA A 18 -5.11 -25.83 -2.79
C ALA A 18 -4.35 -24.48 -2.74
N LEU A 19 -4.99 -23.42 -2.23
CA LEU A 19 -4.36 -22.11 -2.08
C LEU A 19 -3.16 -22.17 -1.11
N SER A 20 -3.31 -22.83 0.02
CA SER A 20 -2.21 -22.98 1.00
C SER A 20 -1.02 -23.73 0.42
N ALA A 21 -1.27 -24.84 -0.28
CA ALA A 21 -0.22 -25.64 -0.94
C ALA A 21 0.46 -24.83 -2.06
N ALA A 22 -0.30 -24.13 -2.91
CA ALA A 22 0.24 -23.30 -3.96
C ALA A 22 1.07 -22.14 -3.40
N THR A 23 0.61 -21.52 -2.30
CA THR A 23 1.38 -20.46 -1.61
C THR A 23 2.73 -20.98 -1.10
N VAL A 24 2.76 -22.13 -0.46
CA VAL A 24 4.02 -22.76 -0.01
C VAL A 24 4.94 -23.09 -1.19
N THR A 25 4.37 -23.61 -2.29
CA THR A 25 5.13 -23.86 -3.52
C THR A 25 5.76 -22.57 -4.06
N ALA A 26 4.98 -21.48 -4.15
CA ALA A 26 5.46 -20.18 -4.60
C ALA A 26 6.56 -19.60 -3.68
N MET A 27 6.45 -19.79 -2.38
CA MET A 27 7.47 -19.34 -1.40
C MET A 27 8.80 -20.07 -1.56
N THR A 28 8.79 -21.29 -2.08
CA THR A 28 9.97 -22.18 -2.23
C THR A 28 10.46 -22.26 -3.68
N SER A 29 9.78 -21.61 -4.62
CA SER A 29 10.15 -21.58 -6.04
C SER A 29 11.40 -20.73 -6.29
N ALA A 30 12.06 -20.96 -7.44
CA ALA A 30 13.14 -20.09 -7.90
C ALA A 30 12.62 -18.65 -8.09
N ALA A 31 13.52 -17.66 -7.95
CA ALA A 31 13.14 -16.23 -8.00
C ALA A 31 12.43 -15.84 -9.31
N GLU A 32 12.82 -16.44 -10.43
CA GLU A 32 12.23 -16.25 -11.76
C GLU A 32 10.79 -16.76 -11.88
N ASP A 33 10.44 -17.80 -11.12
CA ASP A 33 9.11 -18.40 -11.14
C ASP A 33 8.16 -17.85 -10.06
N THR A 34 8.70 -17.16 -9.07
CA THR A 34 7.96 -16.72 -7.89
C THR A 34 6.69 -15.93 -8.25
N VAL A 35 6.80 -14.95 -9.14
CA VAL A 35 5.67 -14.11 -9.56
C VAL A 35 4.56 -14.97 -10.15
N ARG A 36 4.90 -15.79 -11.14
CA ARG A 36 3.95 -16.68 -11.81
C ARG A 36 3.25 -17.62 -10.85
N CYS A 37 4.02 -18.26 -9.95
CA CYS A 37 3.46 -19.21 -8.99
C CYS A 37 2.48 -18.54 -8.00
N PHE A 38 2.75 -17.30 -7.54
CA PHE A 38 1.80 -16.58 -6.68
C PHE A 38 0.56 -16.12 -7.45
N GLU A 39 0.70 -15.66 -8.69
CA GLU A 39 -0.42 -15.28 -9.53
C GLU A 39 -1.33 -16.49 -9.82
N GLU A 40 -0.76 -17.64 -10.15
CA GLU A 40 -1.49 -18.90 -10.33
C GLU A 40 -2.21 -19.32 -9.03
N ALA A 41 -1.55 -19.19 -7.88
CA ALA A 41 -2.15 -19.52 -6.58
C ALA A 41 -3.36 -18.64 -6.26
N LEU A 42 -3.25 -17.34 -6.49
CA LEU A 42 -4.33 -16.37 -6.25
C LEU A 42 -5.46 -16.46 -7.27
N ALA A 43 -5.21 -17.03 -8.45
CA ALA A 43 -6.20 -17.25 -9.49
C ALA A 43 -6.96 -18.59 -9.35
N LEU A 44 -6.66 -19.40 -8.33
CA LEU A 44 -7.38 -20.66 -8.11
C LEU A 44 -8.88 -20.42 -7.86
N PRO A 45 -9.77 -21.22 -8.45
CA PRO A 45 -11.22 -21.04 -8.28
C PRO A 45 -11.67 -21.23 -6.84
N GLY A 46 -12.54 -20.34 -6.37
CA GLY A 46 -13.14 -20.41 -5.04
C GLY A 46 -12.24 -19.96 -3.89
N VAL A 47 -11.09 -19.32 -4.17
CA VAL A 47 -10.18 -18.80 -3.12
C VAL A 47 -10.78 -17.61 -2.37
N GLU A 48 -11.70 -16.86 -2.97
CA GLU A 48 -12.39 -15.70 -2.40
C GLU A 48 -13.15 -16.06 -1.11
N GLN A 49 -13.55 -17.32 -0.98
CA GLN A 49 -14.23 -17.86 0.21
C GLN A 49 -13.30 -17.98 1.43
N TRP A 50 -11.99 -17.83 1.21
CA TRP A 50 -10.94 -17.99 2.21
C TRP A 50 -10.12 -16.72 2.39
N PRO A 51 -10.73 -15.62 2.85
CA PRO A 51 -10.10 -14.30 2.88
C PRO A 51 -8.84 -14.26 3.75
N PHE A 52 -8.74 -15.07 4.80
CA PHE A 52 -7.54 -15.17 5.63
C PHE A 52 -6.36 -15.77 4.86
N GLU A 53 -6.58 -16.90 4.18
CA GLU A 53 -5.58 -17.57 3.36
C GLU A 53 -5.15 -16.72 2.16
N VAL A 54 -6.08 -16.00 1.54
CA VAL A 54 -5.78 -15.03 0.48
C VAL A 54 -4.92 -13.88 1.02
N GLY A 55 -5.24 -13.35 2.20
CA GLY A 55 -4.40 -12.37 2.88
C GLY A 55 -2.98 -12.89 3.14
N HIS A 56 -2.87 -14.14 3.53
CA HIS A 56 -1.59 -14.82 3.74
C HIS A 56 -0.78 -14.99 2.44
N ALA A 57 -1.45 -15.36 1.34
CA ALA A 57 -0.80 -15.47 0.02
C ALA A 57 -0.28 -14.11 -0.45
N HIS A 58 -1.06 -13.05 -0.33
CA HIS A 58 -0.63 -11.68 -0.63
C HIS A 58 0.55 -11.22 0.24
N LEU A 59 0.55 -11.54 1.54
CA LEU A 59 1.66 -11.22 2.43
C LEU A 59 2.95 -11.91 1.98
N ALA A 60 2.89 -13.22 1.77
CA ALA A 60 4.04 -14.01 1.32
C ALA A 60 4.57 -13.54 -0.04
N TYR A 61 3.67 -13.22 -0.97
CA TYR A 61 4.02 -12.67 -2.29
C TYR A 61 4.73 -11.33 -2.16
N GLY A 62 4.20 -10.41 -1.37
CA GLY A 62 4.81 -9.11 -1.11
C GLY A 62 6.18 -9.22 -0.45
N GLU A 63 6.35 -10.11 0.52
CA GLU A 63 7.64 -10.42 1.15
C GLU A 63 8.65 -10.97 0.12
N ALA A 64 8.22 -11.84 -0.79
CA ALA A 64 9.06 -12.40 -1.85
C ALA A 64 9.52 -11.32 -2.84
N LEU A 65 8.60 -10.49 -3.33
CA LEU A 65 8.91 -9.36 -4.22
C LEU A 65 9.88 -8.37 -3.57
N ARG A 66 9.70 -8.07 -2.28
CA ARG A 66 10.61 -7.19 -1.54
C ARG A 66 12.02 -7.77 -1.47
N ARG A 67 12.17 -9.07 -1.20
CA ARG A 67 13.49 -9.73 -1.21
C ARG A 67 14.19 -9.65 -2.57
N GLN A 68 13.42 -9.60 -3.66
CA GLN A 68 13.92 -9.41 -5.03
C GLN A 68 14.16 -7.94 -5.39
N GLY A 69 13.91 -6.98 -4.48
CA GLY A 69 14.05 -5.56 -4.74
C GLY A 69 12.90 -4.93 -5.52
N LEU A 70 11.86 -5.67 -5.87
CA LEU A 70 10.68 -5.24 -6.61
C LEU A 70 9.70 -4.49 -5.68
N ASN A 71 10.21 -3.44 -5.04
CA ASN A 71 9.51 -2.74 -3.96
C ASN A 71 8.17 -2.12 -4.38
N ARG A 72 8.01 -1.73 -5.65
CA ARG A 72 6.75 -1.16 -6.15
C ARG A 72 5.64 -2.22 -6.14
N ASP A 73 5.93 -3.39 -6.66
CA ASP A 73 4.97 -4.48 -6.79
C ASP A 73 4.72 -5.14 -5.43
N ALA A 74 5.77 -5.25 -4.60
CA ALA A 74 5.66 -5.66 -3.20
C ALA A 74 4.63 -4.82 -2.43
N ARG A 75 4.61 -3.50 -2.62
CA ARG A 75 3.65 -2.62 -1.95
C ARG A 75 2.20 -2.92 -2.31
N VAL A 76 1.93 -3.26 -3.55
CA VAL A 76 0.58 -3.62 -3.99
C VAL A 76 0.09 -4.85 -3.23
N GLN A 77 0.92 -5.88 -3.16
CA GLN A 77 0.57 -7.13 -2.50
C GLN A 77 0.47 -6.97 -0.98
N LEU A 78 1.41 -6.27 -0.36
CA LEU A 78 1.41 -6.03 1.09
C LEU A 78 0.25 -5.14 1.54
N ALA A 79 -0.19 -4.19 0.71
CA ALA A 79 -1.38 -3.39 0.97
C ALA A 79 -2.64 -4.25 0.93
N ALA A 80 -2.79 -5.11 -0.09
CA ALA A 80 -3.90 -6.04 -0.21
C ALA A 80 -3.96 -7.01 0.99
N ALA A 81 -2.81 -7.50 1.45
CA ALA A 81 -2.73 -8.35 2.65
C ALA A 81 -3.21 -7.60 3.91
N ARG A 82 -2.71 -6.38 4.13
CA ARG A 82 -3.07 -5.55 5.28
C ARG A 82 -4.57 -5.27 5.32
N ASP A 83 -5.14 -4.82 4.19
CA ASP A 83 -6.56 -4.46 4.11
C ASP A 83 -7.47 -5.67 4.40
N ARG A 84 -7.11 -6.86 3.90
CA ARG A 84 -7.84 -8.10 4.23
C ARG A 84 -7.73 -8.48 5.70
N PHE A 85 -6.56 -8.36 6.31
CA PHE A 85 -6.38 -8.65 7.73
C PHE A 85 -7.09 -7.62 8.62
N GLU A 86 -7.17 -6.35 8.20
CA GLU A 86 -7.95 -5.29 8.85
C GLU A 86 -9.45 -5.65 8.83
N GLU A 87 -10.00 -6.03 7.67
CA GLU A 87 -11.40 -6.46 7.51
C GLU A 87 -11.75 -7.67 8.39
N LEU A 88 -10.82 -8.59 8.55
CA LEU A 88 -10.98 -9.80 9.38
C LEU A 88 -10.73 -9.55 10.88
N GLY A 89 -10.29 -8.36 11.28
CA GLY A 89 -9.85 -8.09 12.64
C GLY A 89 -8.60 -8.85 13.07
N ALA A 90 -7.81 -9.37 12.14
CA ALA A 90 -6.62 -10.18 12.37
C ALA A 90 -5.39 -9.29 12.69
N ARG A 91 -5.45 -8.58 13.82
CA ARG A 91 -4.53 -7.49 14.21
C ARG A 91 -3.04 -7.84 14.13
N SER A 92 -2.66 -9.05 14.51
CA SER A 92 -1.25 -9.49 14.48
C SER A 92 -0.72 -9.59 13.05
N TRP A 93 -1.57 -10.06 12.11
CA TRP A 93 -1.23 -10.21 10.70
C TRP A 93 -1.27 -8.87 9.97
N GLU A 94 -2.24 -8.02 10.29
CA GLU A 94 -2.30 -6.63 9.85
C GLU A 94 -1.02 -5.88 10.24
N ALA A 95 -0.60 -5.97 11.50
CA ALA A 95 0.62 -5.35 12.00
C ALA A 95 1.88 -5.85 11.27
N ARG A 96 1.94 -7.14 10.94
CA ARG A 96 3.03 -7.75 10.16
C ARG A 96 3.04 -7.20 8.74
N ALA A 97 1.91 -7.19 8.04
CA ALA A 97 1.80 -6.63 6.69
C ALA A 97 2.19 -5.14 6.66
N ALA A 98 1.77 -4.37 7.66
CA ALA A 98 2.14 -2.97 7.81
C ALA A 98 3.65 -2.79 8.09
N ALA A 99 4.29 -3.70 8.82
CA ALA A 99 5.73 -3.67 9.05
C ALA A 99 6.51 -3.93 7.75
N GLU A 100 6.08 -4.93 6.96
CA GLU A 100 6.66 -5.23 5.65
C GLU A 100 6.48 -4.07 4.65
N LEU A 101 5.32 -3.42 4.64
CA LEU A 101 5.11 -2.19 3.86
C LEU A 101 6.11 -1.10 4.21
N ARG A 102 6.36 -0.86 5.50
CA ARG A 102 7.38 0.10 5.93
C ARG A 102 8.78 -0.29 5.46
N ALA A 103 9.10 -1.58 5.50
CA ALA A 103 10.39 -2.11 5.05
C ALA A 103 10.64 -1.94 3.54
N THR A 104 9.60 -1.72 2.71
CA THR A 104 9.75 -1.37 1.28
C THR A 104 10.18 0.09 1.06
N GLY A 105 10.55 0.84 2.10
CA GLY A 105 10.89 2.26 2.02
C GLY A 105 9.65 3.17 1.98
N MET A 106 8.46 2.65 2.22
CA MET A 106 7.32 3.46 2.62
C MET A 106 7.49 3.82 4.11
N THR A 107 8.18 4.92 4.39
CA THR A 107 7.81 5.71 5.58
C THR A 107 6.30 5.91 5.52
N ARG A 108 5.64 5.87 6.67
CA ARG A 108 4.18 6.08 6.82
C ARG A 108 3.71 7.33 6.06
N THR A 109 3.58 7.19 4.73
CA THR A 109 2.98 8.16 3.84
C THR A 109 1.68 7.53 3.36
N GLY A 110 0.79 7.47 4.29
CA GLY A 110 -0.31 6.89 3.82
C GLY A 110 -1.65 6.92 4.04
N ARG A 111 -2.31 6.85 4.87
CA ARG A 111 -3.60 7.42 5.20
C ARG A 111 -3.32 8.46 6.28
N GLY A 112 -3.04 9.67 5.89
CA GLY A 112 -3.17 10.79 6.81
C GLY A 112 -4.56 10.64 7.40
N LYS A 113 -4.64 10.34 8.70
CA LYS A 113 -5.94 10.40 9.38
C LYS A 113 -6.47 11.80 9.11
N ALA A 114 -7.73 11.91 8.70
CA ALA A 114 -8.36 13.22 8.62
C ALA A 114 -8.09 13.96 9.93
N GLY A 115 -7.43 15.14 9.86
CA GLY A 115 -6.95 15.90 11.03
C GLY A 115 -5.46 15.75 11.37
N GLU A 116 -4.66 14.98 10.64
CA GLU A 116 -3.20 14.99 10.79
C GLU A 116 -2.61 16.25 10.15
N ALA A 117 -1.77 16.98 10.89
CA ALA A 117 -1.17 18.22 10.39
C ALA A 117 -0.35 17.99 9.12
N LEU A 118 -0.46 18.92 8.17
CA LEU A 118 0.36 18.92 6.97
C LEU A 118 1.81 19.24 7.34
N THR A 119 2.77 18.57 6.71
CA THR A 119 4.16 19.00 6.80
C THR A 119 4.33 20.36 6.08
N PRO A 120 5.38 21.14 6.41
CA PRO A 120 5.61 22.43 5.76
C PRO A 120 5.65 22.33 4.21
N GLN A 121 6.25 21.27 3.68
CA GLN A 121 6.35 21.05 2.24
C GLN A 121 5.01 20.61 1.63
N GLU A 122 4.23 19.78 2.30
CA GLU A 122 2.87 19.42 1.89
C GLU A 122 1.96 20.64 1.86
N LEU A 123 2.05 21.49 2.89
CA LEU A 123 1.27 22.73 2.97
C LEU A 123 1.63 23.69 1.84
N GLU A 124 2.90 23.84 1.50
CA GLU A 124 3.34 24.71 0.42
C GLU A 124 2.86 24.21 -0.95
N VAL A 125 2.99 22.91 -1.20
CA VAL A 125 2.46 22.26 -2.42
C VAL A 125 0.93 22.44 -2.49
N ALA A 126 0.21 22.24 -1.37
CA ALA A 126 -1.23 22.39 -1.31
C ALA A 126 -1.67 23.83 -1.58
N ARG A 127 -1.00 24.83 -1.01
CA ARG A 127 -1.27 26.26 -1.26
C ARG A 127 -1.11 26.61 -2.72
N LEU A 128 0.01 26.21 -3.35
CA LEU A 128 0.25 26.46 -4.77
C LEU A 128 -0.78 25.73 -5.66
N ALA A 129 -1.19 24.52 -5.27
CA ALA A 129 -2.24 23.79 -5.97
C ALA A 129 -3.62 24.44 -5.86
N ALA A 130 -3.93 25.04 -4.72
CA ALA A 130 -5.17 25.79 -4.46
C ALA A 130 -5.27 27.08 -5.30
N THR A 131 -4.13 27.68 -5.70
CA THR A 131 -4.12 28.82 -6.62
C THR A 131 -4.34 28.42 -8.09
N GLY A 132 -4.51 27.12 -8.39
CA GLY A 132 -4.78 26.63 -9.75
C GLY A 132 -3.52 26.28 -10.56
N LEU A 133 -2.32 26.34 -9.99
CA LEU A 133 -1.07 25.97 -10.66
C LEU A 133 -1.06 24.48 -10.96
N SER A 134 -0.68 24.09 -12.18
CA SER A 134 -0.49 22.67 -12.55
C SER A 134 0.72 22.03 -11.85
N ASN A 135 0.75 20.70 -11.76
CA ASN A 135 1.89 20.01 -11.14
C ASN A 135 3.26 20.36 -11.76
N PRO A 136 3.40 20.51 -13.09
CA PRO A 136 4.65 21.01 -13.67
C PRO A 136 5.03 22.42 -13.24
N GLN A 137 4.05 23.33 -13.11
CA GLN A 137 4.30 24.70 -12.65
C GLN A 137 4.72 24.76 -11.17
N ILE A 138 4.08 23.96 -10.32
CA ILE A 138 4.45 23.80 -8.90
C ILE A 138 5.87 23.21 -8.81
N ALA A 139 6.15 22.17 -9.60
CA ALA A 139 7.46 21.52 -9.66
C ALA A 139 8.58 22.52 -10.01
N SER A 140 8.37 23.35 -11.04
CA SER A 140 9.33 24.39 -11.42
C SER A 140 9.55 25.42 -10.31
N ARG A 141 8.49 25.78 -9.59
CA ARG A 141 8.55 26.81 -8.54
C ARG A 141 9.24 26.33 -7.27
N LEU A 142 9.11 25.04 -6.95
CA LEU A 142 9.66 24.42 -5.74
C LEU A 142 10.94 23.61 -6.01
N PHE A 143 11.46 23.62 -7.23
CA PHE A 143 12.61 22.81 -7.65
C PHE A 143 12.40 21.31 -7.40
N LEU A 144 11.19 20.83 -7.68
CA LEU A 144 10.78 19.42 -7.53
C LEU A 144 10.52 18.78 -8.90
N SER A 145 10.33 17.46 -8.92
CA SER A 145 9.75 16.79 -10.08
C SER A 145 8.22 16.88 -10.07
N PRO A 146 7.53 16.90 -11.25
CA PRO A 146 6.06 16.82 -11.30
C PRO A 146 5.51 15.57 -10.59
N ARG A 147 6.27 14.48 -10.61
CA ARG A 147 5.95 13.24 -9.90
C ARG A 147 5.98 13.42 -8.38
N THR A 148 6.97 14.16 -7.87
CA THR A 148 7.10 14.49 -6.44
C THR A 148 5.90 15.35 -5.99
N VAL A 149 5.50 16.34 -6.80
CA VAL A 149 4.31 17.16 -6.53
C VAL A 149 3.05 16.29 -6.48
N SER A 150 2.89 15.37 -7.44
CA SER A 150 1.75 14.41 -7.43
C SER A 150 1.74 13.56 -6.15
N SER A 151 2.90 13.11 -5.70
CA SER A 151 3.04 12.33 -4.46
C SER A 151 2.63 13.15 -3.24
N HIS A 152 3.06 14.42 -3.12
CA HIS A 152 2.65 15.30 -2.03
C HIS A 152 1.13 15.51 -2.02
N LEU A 153 0.51 15.80 -3.16
CA LEU A 153 -0.94 15.99 -3.25
C LEU A 153 -1.72 14.72 -2.88
N TYR A 154 -1.21 13.56 -3.27
CA TYR A 154 -1.80 12.28 -2.88
C TYR A 154 -1.85 12.08 -1.35
N HIS A 155 -0.87 12.62 -0.61
CA HIS A 155 -0.85 12.57 0.85
C HIS A 155 -1.65 13.70 1.51
N VAL A 156 -1.72 14.85 0.87
CA VAL A 156 -2.47 16.03 1.36
C VAL A 156 -3.96 15.77 1.38
N PHE A 157 -4.53 15.19 0.33
CA PHE A 157 -5.98 15.00 0.20
C PHE A 157 -6.60 14.23 1.37
N PRO A 158 -6.07 13.05 1.78
CA PRO A 158 -6.62 12.34 2.94
C PRO A 158 -6.46 13.08 4.26
N LYS A 159 -5.37 13.85 4.42
CA LYS A 159 -5.12 14.65 5.63
C LYS A 159 -6.12 15.79 5.78
N LEU A 160 -6.51 16.39 4.66
CA LEU A 160 -7.52 17.44 4.60
C LEU A 160 -8.96 16.89 4.52
N GLY A 161 -9.14 15.56 4.36
CA GLY A 161 -10.46 14.95 4.23
C GLY A 161 -11.15 15.27 2.90
N ILE A 162 -10.39 15.59 1.85
CA ILE A 162 -10.90 15.96 0.52
C ILE A 162 -10.61 14.85 -0.50
N THR A 163 -11.37 14.84 -1.58
CA THR A 163 -11.26 13.86 -2.66
C THR A 163 -10.81 14.45 -3.99
N SER A 164 -10.90 15.76 -4.11
CA SER A 164 -10.57 16.46 -5.36
C SER A 164 -9.70 17.70 -5.13
N ARG A 165 -8.96 18.07 -6.19
CA ARG A 165 -8.12 19.27 -6.18
C ARG A 165 -8.94 20.56 -6.02
N ALA A 166 -10.18 20.58 -6.50
CA ALA A 166 -11.05 21.74 -6.42
C ALA A 166 -11.38 22.15 -4.98
N GLU A 167 -11.41 21.17 -4.07
CA GLU A 167 -11.71 21.35 -2.65
C GLU A 167 -10.54 21.90 -1.83
N LEU A 168 -9.32 21.96 -2.41
CA LEU A 168 -8.10 22.37 -1.68
C LEU A 168 -8.21 23.77 -1.08
N ARG A 169 -8.82 24.72 -1.78
CA ARG A 169 -8.93 26.11 -1.30
C ARG A 169 -9.75 26.16 -0.02
N ASP A 170 -10.95 25.62 -0.06
CA ASP A 170 -11.90 25.65 1.05
C ASP A 170 -11.35 24.87 2.26
N ALA A 171 -10.70 23.72 2.00
CA ALA A 171 -10.08 22.90 3.03
C ALA A 171 -8.90 23.61 3.71
N LEU A 172 -8.08 24.36 2.98
CA LEU A 172 -6.96 25.12 3.56
C LEU A 172 -7.45 26.35 4.34
N GLU A 173 -8.54 26.99 3.92
CA GLU A 173 -9.17 28.10 4.64
C GLU A 173 -9.79 27.64 5.97
N ALA A 174 -10.25 26.39 6.04
CA ALA A 174 -10.80 25.79 7.26
C ALA A 174 -9.75 25.33 8.28
N LEU A 175 -8.45 25.34 7.92
CA LEU A 175 -7.39 24.98 8.88
C LEU A 175 -7.26 26.05 9.96
N PRO A 176 -7.06 25.64 11.23
CA PRO A 176 -6.77 26.59 12.29
C PRO A 176 -5.47 27.35 11.99
N PRO A 177 -5.37 28.65 12.33
CA PRO A 177 -4.16 29.43 12.13
C PRO A 177 -2.98 28.77 12.88
N GLU A 178 -1.83 28.67 12.20
CA GLU A 178 -0.59 28.16 12.79
C GLU A 178 -0.28 28.90 14.09
N PRO A 179 0.11 28.21 15.17
CA PRO A 179 0.60 28.89 16.35
C PRO A 179 1.84 29.70 15.96
N SER A 180 1.73 31.00 16.10
CA SER A 180 2.82 31.95 15.82
C SER A 180 4.05 31.54 16.63
N VAL A 181 5.06 30.99 15.96
CA VAL A 181 6.37 30.79 16.59
C VAL A 181 6.95 32.16 16.83
N THR A 182 6.74 32.66 18.04
CA THR A 182 7.44 33.87 18.54
C THR A 182 8.93 33.55 18.53
N ARG A 183 9.66 34.13 17.58
CA ARG A 183 11.10 34.15 17.61
C ARG A 183 11.50 34.97 18.87
N LEU A 184 12.09 34.28 19.83
CA LEU A 184 12.90 34.89 20.89
C LEU A 184 14.31 35.15 20.36
#